data_a20ba2cf83e4a85ed21a12991111022d
#
_entry.id   a20ba2cf83e4a85ed21a12991111022d
#
_cell.length_a   1.000
_cell.length_b   1.000
_cell.length_c   1.000
_cell.angle_alpha   90.00
_cell.angle_beta   90.00
_cell.angle_gamma   90.00
#
_symmetry.space_group_name_H-M   'P 1'
#
loop_
_entity.id
_entity.type
_entity.pdbx_description
1 polymer ?
#
loop_
_entity_poly.entity_id
_entity_poly.type
_entity_poly.pdbx_seq_one_letter_code
_entity_poly.pdbx_strand_id
1 'polypeptide(L)'
;MISKGDQRNQPIGPLANGQSVFVDRESEACRLREAILKRESLVICGPAGIGKTSLVSQVIHDFPAALAGRAVYLRSVKDLEDLLRQLIRKLYEARDPNLRRQLHTEGVTTLSFAGWLKGLSSSRMRGTLYRAVERGDYRVFLDHFPPLTHAVAKVIKELFWMRNTPVYLLVRDRVEHRIDQFSAFFYWSDRELLALKPLPAKAAIELLESCIERFGLSQLDLSNYREELVELSKQVPGAIVKMCALASDPRYQYGSRIKIKTVYIDYLMSGHNLSLHKG
;
A
#
# COMPACT_ATOMS: atom_id res chain seq x y z
N MET A 1 -37.03 0.38 -12.88
CA MET A 1 -35.96 1.24 -13.43
C MET A 1 -34.98 1.53 -12.31
N ILE A 2 -33.91 0.76 -12.20
CA ILE A 2 -32.87 0.97 -11.19
C ILE A 2 -31.89 1.97 -11.78
N SER A 3 -31.77 3.13 -11.14
CA SER A 3 -30.86 4.20 -11.47
C SER A 3 -29.42 3.66 -11.58
N LYS A 4 -28.79 3.85 -12.74
CA LYS A 4 -27.35 3.64 -12.91
C LYS A 4 -26.63 4.67 -12.04
N GLY A 5 -26.26 4.29 -10.83
CA GLY A 5 -25.44 5.08 -9.93
C GLY A 5 -24.15 5.49 -10.62
N ASP A 6 -23.81 6.73 -10.44
CA ASP A 6 -22.71 7.44 -11.05
C ASP A 6 -21.36 6.78 -10.69
N GLN A 7 -20.82 5.97 -11.60
CA GLN A 7 -19.51 5.30 -11.47
C GLN A 7 -18.31 6.27 -11.54
N ARG A 8 -18.55 7.59 -11.54
CA ARG A 8 -17.53 8.62 -11.79
C ARG A 8 -16.64 8.94 -10.60
N ASN A 9 -16.95 8.42 -9.39
CA ASN A 9 -16.27 8.81 -8.15
C ASN A 9 -15.55 7.65 -7.41
N GLN A 10 -15.28 6.52 -8.07
CA GLN A 10 -14.51 5.47 -7.42
C GLN A 10 -13.01 5.78 -7.47
N PRO A 11 -12.27 5.56 -6.36
CA PRO A 11 -10.82 5.72 -6.33
C PRO A 11 -10.16 4.79 -7.36
N ILE A 12 -9.17 5.32 -8.09
CA ILE A 12 -8.47 4.62 -9.16
C ILE A 12 -7.45 3.65 -8.56
N GLY A 13 -7.91 2.48 -8.17
CA GLY A 13 -7.05 1.40 -7.66
C GLY A 13 -7.89 0.26 -7.07
N PRO A 14 -7.36 -0.96 -7.02
CA PRO A 14 -8.09 -2.07 -6.43
C PRO A 14 -8.10 -1.91 -4.91
N LEU A 15 -9.21 -1.47 -4.37
CA LEU A 15 -9.54 -1.72 -2.98
C LEU A 15 -9.68 -3.23 -2.83
N ALA A 16 -8.98 -3.81 -1.87
CA ALA A 16 -9.10 -5.22 -1.59
C ALA A 16 -10.57 -5.54 -1.27
N ASN A 17 -11.21 -6.33 -2.14
CA ASN A 17 -12.51 -6.93 -1.86
C ASN A 17 -12.32 -7.93 -0.73
N GLY A 18 -12.58 -7.50 0.49
CA GLY A 18 -12.55 -8.32 1.69
C GLY A 18 -12.53 -7.39 2.89
N GLN A 19 -13.50 -7.53 3.76
CA GLN A 19 -13.51 -6.85 5.06
C GLN A 19 -12.20 -7.19 5.78
N SER A 20 -11.18 -6.35 5.62
CA SER A 20 -10.00 -6.43 6.45
C SER A 20 -10.44 -5.95 7.84
N VAL A 21 -10.28 -6.80 8.83
CA VAL A 21 -10.46 -6.39 10.21
C VAL A 21 -9.42 -5.31 10.49
N PHE A 22 -9.88 -4.09 10.57
CA PHE A 22 -9.04 -2.93 10.86
C PHE A 22 -9.18 -2.66 12.35
N VAL A 23 -8.11 -2.86 13.10
CA VAL A 23 -8.12 -2.76 14.57
C VAL A 23 -7.06 -1.74 15.00
N ASP A 24 -7.46 -0.82 15.86
CA ASP A 24 -6.61 0.07 16.67
C ASP A 24 -5.52 0.83 15.87
N ARG A 25 -5.98 1.64 14.88
CA ARG A 25 -5.12 2.53 14.08
C ARG A 25 -5.75 3.91 13.88
N GLU A 26 -6.60 4.31 14.80
CA GLU A 26 -7.35 5.57 14.71
C GLU A 26 -6.41 6.78 14.69
N SER A 27 -5.35 6.77 15.50
CA SER A 27 -4.36 7.86 15.56
C SER A 27 -3.58 7.98 14.26
N GLU A 28 -3.13 6.85 13.71
CA GLU A 28 -2.40 6.81 12.43
C GLU A 28 -3.33 7.15 11.25
N ALA A 29 -4.58 6.68 11.29
CA ALA A 29 -5.58 7.04 10.29
C ALA A 29 -5.90 8.54 10.34
N CYS A 30 -6.03 9.12 11.53
CA CYS A 30 -6.24 10.55 11.73
C CYS A 30 -5.06 11.35 11.15
N ARG A 31 -3.82 10.97 11.49
CA ARG A 31 -2.62 11.61 10.95
C ARG A 31 -2.53 11.54 9.43
N LEU A 32 -2.88 10.40 8.82
CA LEU A 32 -2.92 10.26 7.37
C LEU A 32 -4.03 11.12 6.74
N ARG A 33 -5.23 11.17 7.34
CA ARG A 33 -6.32 12.05 6.89
C ARG A 33 -5.92 13.52 6.95
N GLU A 34 -5.26 13.96 8.03
CA GLU A 34 -4.74 15.32 8.15
C GLU A 34 -3.74 15.66 7.05
N ALA A 35 -2.78 14.77 6.77
CA ALA A 35 -1.82 14.94 5.71
C ALA A 35 -2.50 15.06 4.33
N ILE A 36 -3.55 14.25 4.08
CA ILE A 36 -4.33 14.32 2.85
C ILE A 36 -5.04 15.67 2.72
N LEU A 37 -5.67 16.16 3.80
CA LEU A 37 -6.38 17.44 3.80
C LEU A 37 -5.43 18.63 3.62
N LYS A 38 -4.31 18.61 4.33
CA LYS A 38 -3.28 19.67 4.27
C LYS A 38 -2.42 19.60 3.02
N ARG A 39 -2.59 18.56 2.18
CA ARG A 39 -1.76 18.28 1.00
C ARG A 39 -0.27 18.14 1.35
N GLU A 40 0.00 17.50 2.46
CA GLU A 40 1.35 17.18 2.91
C GLU A 40 1.75 15.79 2.44
N SER A 41 2.94 15.65 1.89
CA SER A 41 3.52 14.35 1.59
C SER A 41 3.86 13.61 2.89
N LEU A 42 3.78 12.26 2.87
CA LEU A 42 3.99 11.46 4.07
C LEU A 42 4.70 10.14 3.72
N VAL A 43 5.63 9.73 4.57
CA VAL A 43 6.23 8.40 4.52
C VAL A 43 5.61 7.54 5.60
N ILE A 44 5.00 6.43 5.20
CA ILE A 44 4.41 5.44 6.09
C ILE A 44 5.38 4.26 6.16
N CYS A 45 6.06 4.10 7.28
CA CYS A 45 7.08 3.07 7.45
C CYS A 45 6.67 2.02 8.49
N GLY A 46 7.31 0.87 8.41
CA GLY A 46 7.15 -0.23 9.36
C GLY A 46 7.34 -1.61 8.72
N PRO A 47 7.51 -2.66 9.52
CA PRO A 47 7.84 -3.99 9.03
C PRO A 47 6.79 -4.56 8.06
N ALA A 48 7.17 -5.62 7.35
CA ALA A 48 6.24 -6.35 6.50
C ALA A 48 5.07 -6.88 7.34
N GLY A 49 3.83 -6.72 6.82
CA GLY A 49 2.63 -7.19 7.52
C GLY A 49 2.12 -6.26 8.63
N ILE A 50 2.77 -5.12 8.92
CA ILE A 50 2.35 -4.20 9.98
C ILE A 50 1.01 -3.49 9.71
N GLY A 51 0.50 -3.55 8.48
CA GLY A 51 -0.79 -2.98 8.12
C GLY A 51 -0.73 -1.66 7.34
N LYS A 52 0.39 -1.28 6.75
CA LYS A 52 0.52 -0.05 5.93
C LYS A 52 -0.51 0.05 4.81
N THR A 53 -0.59 -0.99 3.99
CA THR A 53 -1.54 -1.08 2.88
C THR A 53 -2.99 -1.04 3.38
N SER A 54 -3.29 -1.73 4.48
CA SER A 54 -4.63 -1.75 5.10
C SER A 54 -5.02 -0.37 5.61
N LEU A 55 -4.09 0.34 6.30
CA LEU A 55 -4.31 1.71 6.77
C LEU A 55 -4.67 2.66 5.61
N VAL A 56 -3.87 2.65 4.56
CA VAL A 56 -4.10 3.51 3.39
C VAL A 56 -5.41 3.14 2.69
N SER A 57 -5.69 1.85 2.51
CA SER A 57 -6.93 1.39 1.88
C SER A 57 -8.16 1.80 2.68
N GLN A 58 -8.11 1.68 4.01
CA GLN A 58 -9.19 2.11 4.90
C GLN A 58 -9.42 3.62 4.80
N VAL A 59 -8.37 4.42 4.91
CA VAL A 59 -8.48 5.88 4.81
C VAL A 59 -9.01 6.32 3.44
N ILE A 60 -8.57 5.69 2.34
CA ILE A 60 -9.09 5.98 1.00
C ILE A 60 -10.57 5.61 0.91
N HIS A 61 -10.99 4.50 1.52
CA HIS A 61 -12.38 4.05 1.53
C HIS A 61 -13.28 4.99 2.34
N ASP A 62 -12.84 5.37 3.54
CA ASP A 62 -13.62 6.19 4.48
C ASP A 62 -13.67 7.67 4.08
N PHE A 63 -12.81 8.11 3.18
CA PHE A 63 -12.63 9.51 2.83
C PHE A 63 -12.76 9.79 1.32
N PRO A 64 -13.78 9.23 0.67
CA PRO A 64 -13.91 9.31 -0.79
C PRO A 64 -14.09 10.74 -1.30
N ALA A 65 -14.76 11.62 -0.54
CA ALA A 65 -15.03 12.99 -0.96
C ALA A 65 -13.76 13.83 -1.14
N ALA A 66 -12.77 13.68 -0.24
CA ALA A 66 -11.50 14.40 -0.34
C ALA A 66 -10.57 13.85 -1.44
N LEU A 67 -10.82 12.61 -1.87
CA LEU A 67 -10.00 11.88 -2.83
C LEU A 67 -10.66 11.68 -4.19
N ALA A 68 -11.87 12.22 -4.36
CA ALA A 68 -12.77 12.00 -5.49
C ALA A 68 -12.06 12.01 -6.86
N GLY A 69 -11.77 10.83 -7.41
CA GLY A 69 -11.14 10.63 -8.72
C GLY A 69 -9.69 11.12 -8.83
N ARG A 70 -9.07 11.55 -7.73
CA ARG A 70 -7.73 12.15 -7.68
C ARG A 70 -6.70 11.35 -6.88
N ALA A 71 -7.11 10.23 -6.29
CA ALA A 71 -6.20 9.29 -5.67
C ALA A 71 -5.60 8.37 -6.72
N VAL A 72 -4.29 8.41 -6.87
CA VAL A 72 -3.52 7.52 -7.74
C VAL A 72 -2.78 6.53 -6.87
N TYR A 73 -3.21 5.27 -6.86
CA TYR A 73 -2.59 4.22 -6.07
C TYR A 73 -1.81 3.25 -6.94
N LEU A 74 -0.50 3.13 -6.71
CA LEU A 74 0.36 2.14 -7.33
C LEU A 74 0.71 1.05 -6.31
N ARG A 75 0.24 -0.17 -6.59
CA ARG A 75 0.42 -1.32 -5.69
C ARG A 75 1.85 -1.85 -5.66
N SER A 76 2.54 -1.80 -6.78
CA SER A 76 3.95 -2.16 -6.87
C SER A 76 4.59 -1.46 -8.06
N VAL A 77 5.88 -1.16 -7.93
CA VAL A 77 6.68 -0.52 -8.95
C VAL A 77 7.96 -1.33 -9.09
N LYS A 78 8.34 -1.68 -10.33
CA LYS A 78 9.52 -2.51 -10.61
C LYS A 78 10.78 -1.67 -10.78
N ASP A 79 10.68 -0.61 -11.56
CA ASP A 79 11.77 0.28 -11.94
C ASP A 79 11.24 1.67 -12.30
N LEU A 80 12.13 2.57 -12.75
CA LEU A 80 11.76 3.92 -13.15
C LEU A 80 10.76 3.96 -14.30
N GLU A 81 10.97 3.13 -15.30
CA GLU A 81 10.12 3.13 -16.49
C GLU A 81 8.72 2.65 -16.16
N ASP A 82 8.60 1.61 -15.35
CA ASP A 82 7.34 1.09 -14.85
C ASP A 82 6.63 2.13 -13.97
N LEU A 83 7.35 2.83 -13.08
CA LEU A 83 6.81 3.94 -12.29
C LEU A 83 6.16 5.00 -13.17
N LEU A 84 6.90 5.50 -14.14
CA LEU A 84 6.44 6.57 -15.04
C LEU A 84 5.26 6.11 -15.89
N ARG A 85 5.32 4.90 -16.44
CA ARG A 85 4.24 4.32 -17.24
C ARG A 85 2.96 4.12 -16.44
N GLN A 86 3.07 3.58 -15.24
CA GLN A 86 1.91 3.37 -14.37
C GLN A 86 1.27 4.70 -13.98
N LEU A 87 2.06 5.71 -13.59
CA LEU A 87 1.55 7.04 -13.26
C LEU A 87 0.83 7.68 -14.44
N ILE A 88 1.44 7.72 -15.63
CA ILE A 88 0.80 8.28 -16.84
C ILE A 88 -0.48 7.53 -17.19
N ARG A 89 -0.49 6.19 -17.08
CA ARG A 89 -1.69 5.38 -17.32
C ARG A 89 -2.80 5.73 -16.33
N LYS A 90 -2.48 5.89 -15.05
CA LYS A 90 -3.45 6.29 -14.03
C LYS A 90 -4.02 7.69 -14.27
N LEU A 91 -3.20 8.64 -14.69
CA LEU A 91 -3.66 9.97 -15.08
C LEU A 91 -4.57 9.91 -16.32
N TYR A 92 -4.26 9.04 -17.28
CA TYR A 92 -5.11 8.82 -18.44
C TYR A 92 -6.48 8.22 -18.05
N GLU A 93 -6.48 7.20 -17.17
CA GLU A 93 -7.70 6.60 -16.61
C GLU A 93 -8.53 7.65 -15.82
N ALA A 94 -7.85 8.50 -15.07
CA ALA A 94 -8.44 9.65 -14.35
C ALA A 94 -8.95 10.76 -15.26
N ARG A 95 -8.74 10.64 -16.55
CA ARG A 95 -9.11 11.66 -17.55
C ARG A 95 -8.48 13.03 -17.27
N ASP A 96 -7.21 13.04 -16.84
CA ASP A 96 -6.50 14.30 -16.60
C ASP A 96 -6.60 15.26 -17.77
N PRO A 97 -7.03 16.52 -17.55
CA PRO A 97 -7.30 17.46 -18.64
C PRO A 97 -6.01 17.90 -19.36
N ASN A 98 -4.88 17.98 -18.66
CA ASN A 98 -3.61 18.41 -19.25
C ASN A 98 -3.01 17.28 -20.10
N LEU A 99 -3.04 16.04 -19.58
CA LEU A 99 -2.63 14.87 -20.34
C LEU A 99 -3.51 14.71 -21.60
N ARG A 100 -4.82 14.84 -21.46
CA ARG A 100 -5.75 14.75 -22.62
C ARG A 100 -5.46 15.81 -23.67
N ARG A 101 -5.21 17.06 -23.26
CA ARG A 101 -4.84 18.12 -24.21
C ARG A 101 -3.55 17.78 -24.94
N GLN A 102 -2.53 17.28 -24.22
CA GLN A 102 -1.29 16.85 -24.85
C GLN A 102 -1.53 15.70 -25.86
N LEU A 103 -2.27 14.67 -25.48
CA LEU A 103 -2.61 13.55 -26.35
C LEU A 103 -3.36 14.00 -27.62
N HIS A 104 -4.31 14.92 -27.45
CA HIS A 104 -5.04 15.49 -28.59
C HIS A 104 -4.10 16.24 -29.54
N THR A 105 -3.19 17.06 -29.01
CA THR A 105 -2.20 17.80 -29.82
C THR A 105 -1.26 16.85 -30.56
N GLU A 106 -0.93 15.69 -29.97
CA GLU A 106 -0.08 14.66 -30.58
C GLU A 106 -0.86 13.67 -31.45
N GLY A 107 -2.16 13.85 -31.67
CA GLY A 107 -3.01 12.97 -32.47
C GLY A 107 -3.22 11.57 -31.87
N VAL A 108 -3.02 11.43 -30.55
CA VAL A 108 -3.14 10.14 -29.86
C VAL A 108 -4.60 9.86 -29.52
N THR A 109 -5.11 8.77 -30.07
CA THR A 109 -6.47 8.25 -29.79
C THR A 109 -6.44 7.23 -28.65
N THR A 110 -7.63 6.83 -28.18
CA THR A 110 -7.75 5.74 -27.20
C THR A 110 -7.12 4.44 -27.67
N LEU A 111 -7.24 4.12 -28.96
CA LEU A 111 -6.68 2.91 -29.57
C LEU A 111 -5.15 2.97 -29.69
N SER A 112 -4.58 4.15 -29.93
CA SER A 112 -3.13 4.34 -30.10
C SER A 112 -2.38 4.65 -28.80
N PHE A 113 -3.09 4.95 -27.68
CA PHE A 113 -2.49 5.36 -26.40
C PHE A 113 -1.44 4.37 -25.87
N ALA A 114 -1.73 3.08 -25.89
CA ALA A 114 -0.80 2.06 -25.39
C ALA A 114 0.50 2.01 -26.18
N GLY A 115 0.41 2.09 -27.52
CA GLY A 115 1.55 2.16 -28.43
C GLY A 115 2.35 3.45 -28.22
N TRP A 116 1.67 4.59 -28.14
CA TRP A 116 2.29 5.87 -27.85
C TRP A 116 3.08 5.83 -26.54
N LEU A 117 2.45 5.37 -25.44
CA LEU A 117 3.10 5.28 -24.13
C LEU A 117 4.32 4.33 -24.14
N LYS A 118 4.24 3.22 -24.89
CA LYS A 118 5.35 2.28 -25.06
C LYS A 118 6.53 2.90 -25.82
N GLY A 119 6.25 3.79 -26.77
CA GLY A 119 7.26 4.46 -27.59
C GLY A 119 7.93 5.66 -26.92
N LEU A 120 7.48 6.09 -25.72
CA LEU A 120 8.09 7.22 -25.03
C LEU A 120 9.42 6.84 -24.38
N SER A 121 10.43 7.70 -24.52
CA SER A 121 11.63 7.64 -23.69
C SER A 121 11.32 8.05 -22.24
N SER A 122 12.14 7.60 -21.27
CA SER A 122 12.01 7.98 -19.86
C SER A 122 12.00 9.50 -19.64
N SER A 123 12.82 10.24 -20.40
CA SER A 123 12.84 11.71 -20.33
C SER A 123 11.52 12.32 -20.79
N ARG A 124 10.94 11.83 -21.88
CA ARG A 124 9.66 12.31 -22.40
C ARG A 124 8.51 11.94 -21.47
N MET A 125 8.53 10.73 -20.91
CA MET A 125 7.55 10.32 -19.89
C MET A 125 7.59 11.23 -18.65
N ARG A 126 8.81 11.58 -18.15
CA ARG A 126 8.94 12.53 -17.03
C ARG A 126 8.34 13.88 -17.35
N GLY A 127 8.68 14.45 -18.52
CA GLY A 127 8.13 15.73 -18.95
C GLY A 127 6.60 15.70 -19.09
N THR A 128 6.04 14.62 -19.61
CA THR A 128 4.58 14.41 -19.70
C THR A 128 3.94 14.33 -18.31
N LEU A 129 4.51 13.50 -17.42
CA LEU A 129 4.03 13.34 -16.05
C LEU A 129 4.01 14.67 -15.31
N TYR A 130 5.12 15.41 -15.31
CA TYR A 130 5.25 16.65 -14.55
C TYR A 130 4.27 17.72 -15.02
N ARG A 131 4.10 17.90 -16.33
CA ARG A 131 3.10 18.82 -16.87
C ARG A 131 1.66 18.46 -16.47
N ALA A 132 1.36 17.15 -16.37
CA ALA A 132 0.04 16.70 -15.95
C ALA A 132 -0.18 16.94 -14.45
N VAL A 133 0.78 16.55 -13.60
CA VAL A 133 0.60 16.62 -12.13
C VAL A 133 0.80 18.03 -11.56
N GLU A 134 1.61 18.88 -12.18
CA GLU A 134 1.85 20.26 -11.72
C GLU A 134 0.56 21.08 -11.58
N ARG A 135 -0.37 20.87 -12.49
CA ARG A 135 -1.68 21.56 -12.53
C ARG A 135 -2.83 20.68 -12.03
N GLY A 136 -2.53 19.42 -11.74
CA GLY A 136 -3.49 18.48 -11.19
C GLY A 136 -3.57 18.61 -9.67
N ASP A 137 -4.64 18.07 -9.11
CA ASP A 137 -4.82 17.94 -7.65
C ASP A 137 -4.84 16.45 -7.30
N TYR A 138 -3.69 15.79 -7.50
CA TYR A 138 -3.57 14.35 -7.27
C TYR A 138 -2.98 14.04 -5.91
N ARG A 139 -3.34 12.88 -5.34
CA ARG A 139 -2.73 12.25 -4.18
C ARG A 139 -2.14 10.93 -4.65
N VAL A 140 -0.82 10.83 -4.65
CA VAL A 140 -0.11 9.68 -5.19
C VAL A 140 0.33 8.77 -4.06
N PHE A 141 -0.20 7.54 -4.03
CA PHE A 141 0.16 6.50 -3.07
C PHE A 141 1.04 5.47 -3.76
N LEU A 142 2.23 5.28 -3.22
CA LEU A 142 3.22 4.34 -3.77
C LEU A 142 3.49 3.23 -2.75
N ASP A 143 3.05 2.01 -3.09
CA ASP A 143 3.23 0.83 -2.24
C ASP A 143 4.26 -0.13 -2.87
N HIS A 144 4.85 -1.00 -2.06
CA HIS A 144 5.81 -2.02 -2.48
C HIS A 144 6.92 -1.51 -3.42
N PHE A 145 7.71 -0.60 -2.90
CA PHE A 145 8.78 0.06 -3.62
C PHE A 145 9.95 -0.90 -3.95
N PRO A 146 10.52 -0.84 -5.18
CA PRO A 146 11.75 -1.55 -5.51
C PRO A 146 12.94 -0.92 -4.78
N PRO A 147 14.12 -1.55 -4.81
CA PRO A 147 15.35 -0.91 -4.39
C PRO A 147 15.50 0.44 -5.09
N LEU A 148 15.76 1.50 -4.31
CA LEU A 148 15.88 2.84 -4.84
C LEU A 148 17.15 2.97 -5.68
N THR A 149 16.99 3.00 -6.99
CA THR A 149 18.03 3.53 -7.87
C THR A 149 18.05 5.06 -7.78
N HIS A 150 19.18 5.67 -8.08
CA HIS A 150 19.30 7.13 -8.10
C HIS A 150 18.23 7.80 -8.99
N ALA A 151 17.92 7.20 -10.12
CA ALA A 151 16.93 7.72 -11.06
C ALA A 151 15.50 7.69 -10.49
N VAL A 152 15.11 6.59 -9.82
CA VAL A 152 13.83 6.45 -9.14
C VAL A 152 13.73 7.44 -7.99
N ALA A 153 14.76 7.50 -7.14
CA ALA A 153 14.82 8.42 -6.01
C ALA A 153 14.67 9.88 -6.44
N LYS A 154 15.31 10.26 -7.55
CA LYS A 154 15.19 11.62 -8.12
C LYS A 154 13.76 11.97 -8.48
N VAL A 155 13.06 11.08 -9.21
CA VAL A 155 11.66 11.32 -9.61
C VAL A 155 10.75 11.41 -8.39
N ILE A 156 10.92 10.53 -7.41
CA ILE A 156 10.12 10.57 -6.18
C ILE A 156 10.37 11.88 -5.43
N LYS A 157 11.63 12.28 -5.29
CA LYS A 157 11.98 13.54 -4.64
C LYS A 157 11.32 14.73 -5.34
N GLU A 158 11.37 14.77 -6.66
CA GLU A 158 10.73 15.83 -7.45
C GLU A 158 9.21 15.84 -7.23
N LEU A 159 8.54 14.68 -7.26
CA LEU A 159 7.11 14.57 -6.97
C LEU A 159 6.77 14.95 -5.52
N PHE A 160 7.58 14.52 -4.57
CA PHE A 160 7.36 14.78 -3.14
C PHE A 160 7.37 16.27 -2.79
N TRP A 161 8.16 17.04 -3.52
CA TRP A 161 8.25 18.49 -3.33
C TRP A 161 7.24 19.29 -4.17
N MET A 162 6.43 18.63 -5.01
CA MET A 162 5.36 19.29 -5.75
C MET A 162 4.19 19.61 -4.81
N ARG A 163 3.91 20.90 -4.60
CA ARG A 163 2.84 21.36 -3.68
C ARG A 163 1.45 20.82 -4.01
N ASN A 164 1.17 20.60 -5.29
CA ASN A 164 -0.16 20.20 -5.74
C ASN A 164 -0.36 18.68 -5.85
N THR A 165 0.70 17.89 -5.65
CA THR A 165 0.65 16.45 -5.82
C THR A 165 1.38 15.76 -4.67
N PRO A 166 0.80 15.76 -3.45
CA PRO A 166 1.41 15.09 -2.33
C PRO A 166 1.59 13.59 -2.60
N VAL A 167 2.71 13.06 -2.14
CA VAL A 167 3.10 11.66 -2.31
C VAL A 167 3.11 10.94 -0.97
N TYR A 168 2.45 9.82 -0.90
CA TYR A 168 2.37 8.93 0.26
C TYR A 168 3.16 7.66 -0.05
N LEU A 169 4.32 7.52 0.59
CA LEU A 169 5.23 6.40 0.36
C LEU A 169 5.04 5.32 1.42
N LEU A 170 4.75 4.10 1.01
CA LEU A 170 4.65 2.95 1.91
C LEU A 170 5.97 2.17 1.87
N VAL A 171 6.80 2.35 2.88
CA VAL A 171 8.16 1.80 2.94
C VAL A 171 8.20 0.63 3.91
N ARG A 172 8.87 -0.46 3.52
CA ARG A 172 9.18 -1.54 4.46
C ARG A 172 10.34 -1.09 5.35
N ASP A 173 10.07 -1.13 6.65
CA ASP A 173 11.13 -1.06 7.63
C ASP A 173 11.89 -2.40 7.63
N ARG A 174 12.77 -2.55 6.68
CA ARG A 174 13.90 -3.43 6.87
C ARG A 174 15.05 -2.51 7.19
N VAL A 175 15.16 -2.22 8.51
CA VAL A 175 16.38 -1.68 9.08
C VAL A 175 16.62 -0.20 8.75
N GLU A 176 17.00 0.49 9.74
CA GLU A 176 17.78 1.70 9.86
C GLU A 176 18.58 2.10 8.60
N HIS A 177 19.12 1.13 7.84
CA HIS A 177 19.88 1.38 6.60
C HIS A 177 19.08 1.83 5.36
N ARG A 178 17.76 1.58 5.28
CA ARG A 178 16.97 2.02 4.11
C ARG A 178 16.27 3.34 4.31
N ILE A 179 15.95 3.67 5.54
CA ILE A 179 15.55 5.04 5.90
C ILE A 179 16.75 5.95 5.66
N ASP A 180 17.97 5.52 5.99
CA ASP A 180 19.19 6.28 5.70
C ASP A 180 19.45 6.49 4.20
N GLN A 181 19.14 5.51 3.35
CA GLN A 181 19.20 5.71 1.90
C GLN A 181 18.13 6.69 1.40
N PHE A 182 16.95 6.72 2.04
CA PHE A 182 15.96 7.74 1.80
C PHE A 182 16.36 9.07 2.44
N SER A 183 16.92 9.09 3.64
CA SER A 183 17.37 10.33 4.33
C SER A 183 18.49 11.03 3.57
N ALA A 184 19.36 10.30 2.89
CA ALA A 184 20.36 10.91 1.99
C ALA A 184 19.71 11.66 0.80
N PHE A 185 18.49 11.32 0.42
CA PHE A 185 17.74 11.98 -0.66
C PHE A 185 16.67 12.94 -0.15
N PHE A 186 16.18 12.75 1.08
CA PHE A 186 15.10 13.50 1.68
C PHE A 186 15.52 13.91 3.09
N TYR A 187 15.49 15.17 3.40
CA TYR A 187 15.50 15.64 4.79
C TYR A 187 14.11 15.40 5.35
N TRP A 188 13.93 14.28 6.05
CA TRP A 188 12.69 14.00 6.77
C TRP A 188 12.65 14.85 8.02
N SER A 189 11.58 15.60 8.19
CA SER A 189 11.17 16.02 9.52
C SER A 189 10.30 14.92 10.13
N ASP A 190 10.22 14.85 11.46
CA ASP A 190 9.31 13.93 12.15
C ASP A 190 7.85 14.09 11.71
N ARG A 191 7.51 15.24 11.13
CA ARG A 191 6.19 15.54 10.57
C ARG A 191 5.86 14.76 9.30
N GLU A 192 6.86 14.36 8.55
CA GLU A 192 6.72 13.67 7.27
C GLU A 192 6.82 12.16 7.42
N LEU A 193 7.05 11.65 8.64
CA LEU A 193 7.20 10.23 8.95
C LEU A 193 6.04 9.73 9.81
N LEU A 194 5.39 8.66 9.37
CA LEU A 194 4.40 7.89 10.13
C LEU A 194 4.92 6.46 10.32
N ALA A 195 5.52 6.21 11.48
CA ALA A 195 6.04 4.88 11.82
C ALA A 195 4.95 4.02 12.46
N LEU A 196 4.56 2.93 11.78
CA LEU A 196 3.62 1.97 12.34
C LEU A 196 4.33 0.97 13.26
N LYS A 197 3.84 0.89 14.49
CA LYS A 197 4.33 -0.05 15.51
C LYS A 197 3.48 -1.32 15.53
N PRO A 198 3.94 -2.44 16.13
CA PRO A 198 3.09 -3.57 16.44
C PRO A 198 1.80 -3.13 17.18
N LEU A 199 0.74 -3.92 17.08
CA LEU A 199 -0.50 -3.62 17.77
C LEU A 199 -0.28 -3.69 19.29
N PRO A 200 -1.00 -2.90 20.10
CA PRO A 200 -1.13 -3.15 21.54
C PRO A 200 -1.67 -4.55 21.80
N ALA A 201 -1.30 -5.16 22.92
CA ALA A 201 -1.69 -6.54 23.23
C ALA A 201 -3.22 -6.76 23.14
N LYS A 202 -4.03 -5.83 23.63
CA LYS A 202 -5.48 -5.89 23.54
C LYS A 202 -5.97 -5.95 22.10
N ALA A 203 -5.49 -5.06 21.26
CA ALA A 203 -5.85 -5.00 19.84
C ALA A 203 -5.36 -6.24 19.05
N ALA A 204 -4.20 -6.80 19.42
CA ALA A 204 -3.71 -8.03 18.84
C ALA A 204 -4.62 -9.22 19.17
N ILE A 205 -5.15 -9.28 20.41
CA ILE A 205 -6.12 -10.29 20.81
C ILE A 205 -7.45 -10.10 20.08
N GLU A 206 -7.97 -8.87 19.98
CA GLU A 206 -9.21 -8.58 19.23
C GLU A 206 -9.09 -9.00 17.75
N LEU A 207 -7.95 -8.71 17.13
CA LEU A 207 -7.67 -9.17 15.76
C LEU A 207 -7.61 -10.71 15.69
N LEU A 208 -6.97 -11.36 16.66
CA LEU A 208 -6.88 -12.81 16.72
C LEU A 208 -8.26 -13.47 16.84
N GLU A 209 -9.13 -12.98 17.74
CA GLU A 209 -10.49 -13.53 17.89
C GLU A 209 -11.28 -13.39 16.58
N SER A 210 -11.20 -12.25 15.93
CA SER A 210 -11.80 -12.05 14.62
C SER A 210 -11.26 -13.00 13.54
N CYS A 211 -9.94 -13.31 13.59
CA CYS A 211 -9.34 -14.30 12.71
C CYS A 211 -9.79 -15.75 13.05
N ILE A 212 -9.92 -16.08 14.33
CA ILE A 212 -10.43 -17.38 14.78
C ILE A 212 -11.82 -17.65 14.20
N GLU A 213 -12.72 -16.67 14.30
CA GLU A 213 -14.06 -16.77 13.72
C GLU A 213 -14.00 -16.89 12.18
N ARG A 214 -13.26 -16.00 11.53
CA ARG A 214 -13.14 -15.94 10.08
C ARG A 214 -12.59 -17.22 9.45
N PHE A 215 -11.61 -17.85 10.09
CA PHE A 215 -10.96 -19.06 9.59
C PHE A 215 -11.56 -20.34 10.17
N GLY A 216 -12.66 -20.26 10.93
CA GLY A 216 -13.38 -21.40 11.46
C GLY A 216 -12.60 -22.20 12.51
N LEU A 217 -11.69 -21.55 13.25
CA LEU A 217 -10.86 -22.21 14.25
C LEU A 217 -11.57 -22.41 15.60
N SER A 218 -12.73 -21.84 15.80
CA SER A 218 -13.49 -21.86 17.07
C SER A 218 -13.84 -23.28 17.57
N GLN A 219 -13.80 -24.27 16.69
CA GLN A 219 -14.09 -25.68 17.01
C GLN A 219 -12.88 -26.45 17.55
N LEU A 220 -11.71 -25.81 17.52
CA LEU A 220 -10.47 -26.41 17.97
C LEU A 220 -10.15 -26.02 19.42
N ASP A 221 -9.29 -26.81 20.07
CA ASP A 221 -8.75 -26.48 21.38
C ASP A 221 -7.72 -25.34 21.25
N LEU A 222 -8.14 -24.15 21.70
CA LEU A 222 -7.38 -22.91 21.61
C LEU A 222 -6.74 -22.50 22.94
N SER A 223 -6.73 -23.37 23.95
CA SER A 223 -6.31 -23.05 25.33
C SER A 223 -4.90 -22.41 25.40
N ASN A 224 -3.93 -22.95 24.67
CA ASN A 224 -2.57 -22.40 24.60
C ASN A 224 -2.32 -21.62 23.30
N TYR A 225 -3.15 -21.80 22.30
CA TYR A 225 -2.98 -21.25 20.95
C TYR A 225 -3.00 -19.72 20.94
N ARG A 226 -3.89 -19.12 21.70
CA ARG A 226 -4.06 -17.67 21.74
C ARG A 226 -2.82 -16.93 22.21
N GLU A 227 -2.28 -17.36 23.35
CA GLU A 227 -1.10 -16.73 23.97
C GLU A 227 0.15 -16.95 23.10
N GLU A 228 0.40 -18.21 22.71
CA GLU A 228 1.55 -18.55 21.86
C GLU A 228 1.50 -17.83 20.52
N LEU A 229 0.34 -17.69 19.90
CA LEU A 229 0.23 -17.00 18.60
C LEU A 229 0.52 -15.51 18.72
N VAL A 230 -0.02 -14.83 19.74
CA VAL A 230 0.23 -13.40 19.97
C VAL A 230 1.72 -13.16 20.23
N GLU A 231 2.37 -14.03 21.02
CA GLU A 231 3.79 -13.96 21.28
C GLU A 231 4.63 -14.18 20.01
N LEU A 232 4.40 -15.28 19.30
CA LEU A 232 5.15 -15.66 18.10
C LEU A 232 4.95 -14.67 16.94
N SER A 233 3.76 -14.10 16.81
CA SER A 233 3.46 -13.08 15.81
C SER A 233 4.12 -11.73 16.11
N LYS A 234 4.66 -11.53 17.32
CA LYS A 234 5.15 -10.24 17.84
C LYS A 234 4.13 -9.11 17.65
N GLN A 235 2.85 -9.44 17.78
CA GLN A 235 1.72 -8.51 17.62
C GLN A 235 1.66 -7.83 16.24
N VAL A 236 2.30 -8.41 15.23
CA VAL A 236 2.26 -7.93 13.85
C VAL A 236 0.98 -8.43 13.18
N PRO A 237 0.05 -7.56 12.73
CA PRO A 237 -1.26 -7.96 12.19
C PRO A 237 -1.19 -8.99 11.09
N GLY A 238 -0.30 -8.81 10.11
CA GLY A 238 -0.13 -9.73 9.00
C GLY A 238 0.39 -11.10 9.40
N ALA A 239 1.17 -11.18 10.49
CA ALA A 239 1.61 -12.46 11.06
C ALA A 239 0.44 -13.19 11.71
N ILE A 240 -0.37 -12.49 12.53
CA ILE A 240 -1.58 -13.04 13.14
C ILE A 240 -2.51 -13.63 12.08
N VAL A 241 -2.89 -12.83 11.09
CA VAL A 241 -3.79 -13.25 10.00
C VAL A 241 -3.24 -14.45 9.24
N LYS A 242 -1.95 -14.44 8.89
CA LYS A 242 -1.33 -15.51 8.11
C LYS A 242 -1.17 -16.80 8.91
N MET A 243 -0.83 -16.71 10.19
CA MET A 243 -0.72 -17.89 11.06
C MET A 243 -2.10 -18.50 11.31
N CYS A 244 -3.17 -17.72 11.50
CA CYS A 244 -4.54 -18.23 11.56
C CYS A 244 -4.99 -18.90 10.25
N ALA A 245 -4.66 -18.30 9.12
CA ALA A 245 -4.95 -18.89 7.81
C ALA A 245 -4.21 -20.23 7.60
N LEU A 246 -2.95 -20.36 8.05
CA LEU A 246 -2.25 -21.64 8.02
C LEU A 246 -2.90 -22.65 8.98
N ALA A 247 -3.24 -22.23 10.19
CA ALA A 247 -3.83 -23.11 11.20
C ALA A 247 -5.19 -23.72 10.77
N SER A 248 -5.90 -23.08 9.83
CA SER A 248 -7.15 -23.61 9.27
C SER A 248 -6.94 -24.83 8.34
N ASP A 249 -5.73 -25.05 7.84
CA ASP A 249 -5.40 -26.22 7.02
C ASP A 249 -5.26 -27.46 7.95
N PRO A 250 -5.96 -28.58 7.65
CA PRO A 250 -5.90 -29.82 8.46
C PRO A 250 -4.48 -30.35 8.70
N ARG A 251 -3.52 -30.07 7.84
CA ARG A 251 -2.11 -30.49 8.02
C ARG A 251 -1.49 -29.97 9.31
N TYR A 252 -1.95 -28.82 9.81
CA TYR A 252 -1.47 -28.21 11.05
C TYR A 252 -2.30 -28.60 12.27
N GLN A 253 -3.26 -29.54 12.10
CA GLN A 253 -4.13 -29.98 13.17
C GLN A 253 -3.77 -31.40 13.61
N TYR A 254 -3.99 -31.70 14.87
CA TYR A 254 -3.90 -33.03 15.43
C TYR A 254 -5.06 -33.25 16.42
N GLY A 255 -6.07 -33.99 16.00
CA GLY A 255 -7.35 -34.02 16.70
C GLY A 255 -7.95 -32.62 16.76
N SER A 256 -8.28 -32.12 17.95
CA SER A 256 -8.77 -30.76 18.17
C SER A 256 -7.66 -29.72 18.36
N ARG A 257 -6.37 -30.11 18.39
CA ARG A 257 -5.26 -29.22 18.71
C ARG A 257 -4.55 -28.69 17.47
N ILE A 258 -4.08 -27.43 17.54
CA ILE A 258 -3.26 -26.80 16.50
C ILE A 258 -1.78 -27.02 16.81
N LYS A 259 -1.00 -27.45 15.81
CA LYS A 259 0.47 -27.56 15.87
C LYS A 259 1.12 -26.20 15.68
N ILE A 260 0.99 -25.30 16.65
CA ILE A 260 1.38 -23.89 16.52
C ILE A 260 2.86 -23.70 16.13
N LYS A 261 3.77 -24.54 16.62
CA LYS A 261 5.20 -24.48 16.26
C LYS A 261 5.43 -24.79 14.79
N THR A 262 4.70 -25.75 14.22
CA THR A 262 4.75 -26.06 12.77
C THR A 262 4.19 -24.92 11.95
N VAL A 263 3.04 -24.36 12.36
CA VAL A 263 2.46 -23.14 11.75
C VAL A 263 3.47 -22.01 11.72
N TYR A 264 4.17 -21.77 12.84
CA TYR A 264 5.16 -20.71 12.95
C TYR A 264 6.38 -20.93 12.05
N ILE A 265 6.89 -22.17 11.98
CA ILE A 265 8.01 -22.52 11.09
C ILE A 265 7.62 -22.26 9.63
N ASP A 266 6.46 -22.73 9.18
CA ASP A 266 6.01 -22.54 7.79
C ASP A 266 5.68 -21.06 7.49
N TYR A 267 5.19 -20.32 8.48
CA TYR A 267 5.06 -18.87 8.36
C TYR A 267 6.42 -18.21 8.09
N LEU A 268 7.45 -18.55 8.86
CA LEU A 268 8.81 -18.02 8.67
C LEU A 268 9.38 -18.40 7.30
N MET A 269 9.26 -19.68 6.91
CA MET A 269 9.75 -20.17 5.62
C MET A 269 9.05 -19.48 4.44
N SER A 270 7.74 -19.25 4.53
CA SER A 270 6.99 -18.53 3.49
C SER A 270 7.37 -17.05 3.36
N GLY A 271 7.89 -16.45 4.42
CA GLY A 271 8.46 -15.10 4.42
C GLY A 271 9.85 -15.02 3.78
N HIS A 272 10.65 -16.08 3.91
CA HIS A 272 12.00 -16.16 3.33
C HIS A 272 11.97 -16.50 1.82
N ASN A 273 11.05 -17.34 1.37
CA ASN A 273 10.92 -17.68 -0.06
C ASN A 273 10.56 -16.48 -0.95
N LEU A 274 9.97 -15.42 -0.39
CA LEU A 274 9.77 -14.17 -1.12
C LEU A 274 11.07 -13.36 -1.32
N SER A 275 12.15 -13.69 -0.59
CA SER A 275 13.46 -13.04 -0.71
C SER A 275 14.46 -13.81 -1.57
N LEU A 276 14.27 -15.13 -1.76
CA LEU A 276 15.20 -15.99 -2.53
C LEU A 276 14.90 -16.04 -4.03
N HIS A 277 13.71 -15.64 -4.47
CA HIS A 277 13.39 -15.56 -5.90
C HIS A 277 13.69 -14.19 -6.56
N LYS A 278 14.58 -13.39 -5.96
CA LYS A 278 15.06 -12.12 -6.49
C LYS A 278 16.58 -12.04 -6.40
N GLY A 279 17.26 -13.13 -6.79
CA GLY A 279 18.65 -13.13 -7.16
C GLY A 279 18.81 -12.98 -8.68
#